data_9e5062d9e4f331b5910dd49858cda584
#
_entry.id   9e5062d9e4f331b5910dd49858cda584
#
_cell.length_a   1.000
_cell.length_b   1.000
_cell.length_c   1.000
_cell.angle_alpha   90.00
_cell.angle_beta   90.00
_cell.angle_gamma   90.00
#
_symmetry.space_group_name_H-M   'P 1'
#
loop_
_entity.id
_entity.type
_entity.pdbx_description
1 polymer ?
#
loop_
_entity_poly.entity_id
_entity_poly.type
_entity_poly.pdbx_seq_one_letter_code
_entity_poly.pdbx_strand_id
1 'polypeptide(L)'
;ITLAQTPVSCNGWNDGTVAANVSGGTPPYNYTWSNGDTTAQIDNLTQGIYTLTVSDGICSLTDSIEVQLNIAPADSMHPEICYVSVDNTGFNRVVLKPLANPLTASYVILRQASANQYLPLDTIDANTLEYLDSISNPAVQAERYKVSAIDACGNGTDTSAHHKTVHLTMSLGVNGEVNLIWNSYEGYQVTDYLIYRGNSASNMNMIGTTAGNNSSYTDLAPPTGVLQYQIRAFAQNC
;
A
#
# COMPACT_ATOMS: atom_id res chain seq x y z
N ILE A 1 2.61 0.78 44.20
CA ILE A 1 2.46 -0.09 43.04
C ILE A 1 2.65 0.76 41.80
N THR A 2 3.38 0.24 40.80
CA THR A 2 3.47 0.81 39.45
C THR A 2 3.09 -0.28 38.46
N LEU A 3 2.12 0.01 37.58
CA LEU A 3 1.63 -0.94 36.59
C LEU A 3 2.15 -0.51 35.21
N ALA A 4 2.61 -1.48 34.41
CA ALA A 4 3.01 -1.30 33.03
C ALA A 4 2.29 -2.35 32.17
N GLN A 5 1.79 -1.94 31.01
CA GLN A 5 1.06 -2.83 30.10
C GLN A 5 1.73 -2.92 28.74
N THR A 6 1.56 -4.05 28.06
CA THR A 6 1.71 -4.20 26.63
C THR A 6 0.32 -4.27 26.02
N PRO A 7 -0.02 -3.42 25.04
CA PRO A 7 -1.36 -3.40 24.45
C PRO A 7 -1.64 -4.67 23.66
N VAL A 8 -2.91 -4.97 23.47
CA VAL A 8 -3.37 -6.03 22.56
C VAL A 8 -3.09 -5.63 21.11
N SER A 9 -2.50 -6.51 20.34
CA SER A 9 -2.12 -6.23 18.95
C SER A 9 -3.32 -6.01 18.03
N CYS A 10 -4.40 -6.81 18.22
CA CYS A 10 -5.58 -6.78 17.36
C CYS A 10 -6.86 -6.92 18.15
N ASN A 11 -7.95 -6.34 17.66
CA ASN A 11 -9.26 -6.47 18.28
C ASN A 11 -9.69 -7.95 18.38
N GLY A 12 -10.08 -8.36 19.58
CA GLY A 12 -10.47 -9.75 19.88
C GLY A 12 -9.31 -10.68 20.15
N TRP A 13 -8.05 -10.22 20.07
CA TRP A 13 -6.90 -11.00 20.49
C TRP A 13 -6.68 -10.89 22.01
N ASN A 14 -5.88 -11.81 22.53
CA ASN A 14 -5.57 -11.92 23.95
C ASN A 14 -4.05 -11.97 24.18
N ASP A 15 -3.29 -11.15 23.49
CA ASP A 15 -1.83 -11.08 23.58
C ASP A 15 -1.33 -9.90 24.44
N GLY A 16 -2.23 -9.18 25.10
CA GLY A 16 -1.90 -8.14 26.06
C GLY A 16 -1.24 -8.68 27.33
N THR A 17 -0.41 -7.88 27.98
CA THR A 17 0.23 -8.21 29.24
C THR A 17 0.17 -7.04 30.20
N VAL A 18 0.22 -7.32 31.53
CA VAL A 18 0.42 -6.32 32.58
C VAL A 18 1.47 -6.82 33.57
N ALA A 19 2.44 -5.97 33.89
CA ALA A 19 3.43 -6.21 34.94
C ALA A 19 3.26 -5.22 36.10
N ALA A 20 3.29 -5.73 37.31
CA ALA A 20 3.25 -4.93 38.53
C ALA A 20 4.63 -4.85 39.19
N ASN A 21 5.10 -3.63 39.47
CA ASN A 21 6.28 -3.39 40.27
C ASN A 21 5.84 -2.80 41.61
N VAL A 22 6.19 -3.48 42.69
CA VAL A 22 5.80 -3.11 44.06
C VAL A 22 7.03 -2.64 44.81
N SER A 23 6.91 -1.46 45.47
CA SER A 23 7.97 -0.89 46.32
C SER A 23 7.40 -0.51 47.66
N GLY A 24 8.16 -0.72 48.73
CA GLY A 24 7.72 -0.51 50.14
C GLY A 24 6.96 -1.70 50.70
N GLY A 25 6.56 -1.66 51.98
CA GLY A 25 5.97 -2.79 52.68
C GLY A 25 6.97 -3.88 53.04
N THR A 26 6.48 -5.04 53.49
CA THR A 26 7.30 -6.16 53.94
C THR A 26 6.97 -7.41 53.11
N PRO A 27 7.89 -7.91 52.26
CA PRO A 27 7.64 -9.14 51.52
C PRO A 27 7.51 -10.34 52.46
N PRO A 28 6.78 -11.43 52.01
CA PRO A 28 6.28 -11.67 50.64
C PRO A 28 5.00 -10.88 50.36
N TYR A 29 4.84 -10.49 49.04
CA TYR A 29 3.62 -9.85 48.58
C TYR A 29 2.65 -10.90 48.00
N ASN A 30 1.36 -10.71 48.28
CA ASN A 30 0.26 -11.45 47.70
C ASN A 30 -0.39 -10.56 46.63
N TYR A 31 -0.56 -11.08 45.43
CA TYR A 31 -1.22 -10.42 44.31
C TYR A 31 -2.59 -11.00 44.08
N THR A 32 -3.58 -10.19 43.79
CA THR A 32 -4.93 -10.61 43.41
C THR A 32 -5.44 -9.68 42.31
N TRP A 33 -5.55 -10.22 41.12
CA TRP A 33 -6.07 -9.50 39.97
C TRP A 33 -7.56 -9.73 39.78
N SER A 34 -8.23 -8.80 39.10
CA SER A 34 -9.66 -8.89 38.77
C SER A 34 -10.01 -10.07 37.86
N ASN A 35 -9.07 -10.62 37.10
CA ASN A 35 -9.24 -11.83 36.30
C ASN A 35 -8.99 -13.14 37.09
N GLY A 36 -8.62 -13.03 38.35
CA GLY A 36 -8.33 -14.18 39.23
C GLY A 36 -6.88 -14.60 39.30
N ASP A 37 -5.98 -14.00 38.55
CA ASP A 37 -4.55 -14.27 38.61
C ASP A 37 -3.93 -13.77 39.92
N THR A 38 -2.80 -14.41 40.32
CA THR A 38 -2.11 -14.14 41.60
C THR A 38 -0.60 -13.90 41.44
N THR A 39 -0.16 -13.63 40.24
CA THR A 39 1.26 -13.38 39.92
C THR A 39 1.54 -11.88 39.74
N ALA A 40 2.82 -11.50 39.85
CA ALA A 40 3.21 -10.09 39.63
C ALA A 40 3.06 -9.65 38.16
N GLN A 41 3.06 -10.58 37.24
CA GLN A 41 2.80 -10.35 35.82
C GLN A 41 1.65 -11.25 35.36
N ILE A 42 0.76 -10.72 34.54
CA ILE A 42 -0.34 -11.44 33.91
C ILE A 42 -0.29 -11.26 32.41
N ASP A 43 -0.54 -12.36 31.70
CA ASP A 43 -0.43 -12.47 30.24
C ASP A 43 -1.77 -12.96 29.64
N ASN A 44 -1.84 -13.04 28.33
CA ASN A 44 -3.02 -13.45 27.58
C ASN A 44 -4.24 -12.58 27.86
N LEU A 45 -4.04 -11.28 27.96
CA LEU A 45 -5.09 -10.33 28.29
C LEU A 45 -5.77 -9.79 27.03
N THR A 46 -7.08 -9.70 27.08
CA THR A 46 -7.87 -8.93 26.12
C THR A 46 -7.85 -7.44 26.49
N GLN A 47 -8.27 -6.58 25.58
CA GLN A 47 -8.52 -5.17 25.89
C GLN A 47 -9.50 -5.05 27.07
N GLY A 48 -9.17 -4.20 28.04
CA GLY A 48 -10.02 -3.98 29.21
C GLY A 48 -9.28 -3.41 30.41
N ILE A 49 -10.02 -3.16 31.49
CA ILE A 49 -9.44 -2.66 32.74
C ILE A 49 -9.14 -3.85 33.66
N TYR A 50 -7.90 -3.90 34.14
CA TYR A 50 -7.43 -4.90 35.10
C TYR A 50 -7.07 -4.22 36.41
N THR A 51 -7.68 -4.69 37.50
CA THR A 51 -7.47 -4.16 38.85
C THR A 51 -6.61 -5.13 39.63
N LEU A 52 -5.56 -4.62 40.27
CA LEU A 52 -4.68 -5.39 41.15
C LEU A 52 -4.83 -4.93 42.58
N THR A 53 -5.00 -5.89 43.50
CA THR A 53 -4.81 -5.69 44.93
C THR A 53 -3.53 -6.41 45.36
N VAL A 54 -2.58 -5.66 45.96
CA VAL A 54 -1.37 -6.23 46.57
C VAL A 54 -1.46 -6.11 48.08
N SER A 55 -1.09 -7.18 48.79
CA SER A 55 -1.04 -7.21 50.24
C SER A 55 0.29 -7.80 50.74
N ASP A 56 0.86 -7.20 51.81
CA ASP A 56 2.03 -7.73 52.54
C ASP A 56 1.60 -8.51 53.81
N GLY A 57 0.32 -8.81 53.99
CA GLY A 57 -0.24 -9.48 55.14
C GLY A 57 -0.64 -8.53 56.25
N ILE A 58 -0.21 -7.26 56.24
CA ILE A 58 -0.56 -6.22 57.21
C ILE A 58 -1.43 -5.15 56.53
N CYS A 59 -0.98 -4.69 55.36
CA CYS A 59 -1.64 -3.65 54.58
C CYS A 59 -1.98 -4.17 53.18
N SER A 60 -2.96 -3.54 52.55
CA SER A 60 -3.27 -3.79 51.15
C SER A 60 -3.40 -2.47 50.38
N LEU A 61 -3.01 -2.49 49.13
CA LEU A 61 -3.15 -1.38 48.17
C LEU A 61 -3.74 -1.90 46.87
N THR A 62 -4.65 -1.12 46.30
CA THR A 62 -5.29 -1.45 45.03
C THR A 62 -4.96 -0.39 44.00
N ASP A 63 -4.68 -0.82 42.75
CA ASP A 63 -4.46 0.02 41.57
C ASP A 63 -5.06 -0.64 40.34
N SER A 64 -5.26 0.11 39.29
CA SER A 64 -5.85 -0.40 38.04
C SER A 64 -5.16 0.18 36.81
N ILE A 65 -5.15 -0.60 35.75
CA ILE A 65 -4.58 -0.22 34.45
C ILE A 65 -5.51 -0.71 33.34
N GLU A 66 -5.63 0.10 32.30
CA GLU A 66 -6.31 -0.29 31.07
C GLU A 66 -5.32 -0.92 30.09
N VAL A 67 -5.55 -2.18 29.72
CA VAL A 67 -4.88 -2.79 28.57
C VAL A 67 -5.55 -2.27 27.31
N GLN A 68 -4.81 -1.47 26.58
CA GLN A 68 -5.28 -0.79 25.39
C GLN A 68 -5.18 -1.70 24.16
N LEU A 69 -5.89 -1.32 23.11
CA LEU A 69 -5.73 -1.92 21.80
C LEU A 69 -4.69 -1.11 21.02
N ASN A 70 -3.69 -1.78 20.47
CA ASN A 70 -2.68 -1.16 19.60
C ASN A 70 -3.27 -0.95 18.21
N ILE A 71 -4.21 -0.01 18.08
CA ILE A 71 -4.75 0.36 16.77
C ILE A 71 -4.03 1.64 16.30
N ALA A 72 -3.31 1.53 15.18
CA ALA A 72 -3.39 2.63 14.24
C ALA A 72 -4.76 2.49 13.55
N PRO A 73 -5.62 3.52 13.55
CA PRO A 73 -6.91 3.43 12.89
C PRO A 73 -6.72 3.00 11.44
N ALA A 74 -7.52 2.05 10.95
CA ALA A 74 -7.57 1.69 9.52
C ALA A 74 -7.79 2.94 8.64
N ASP A 75 -8.48 3.96 9.18
CA ASP A 75 -8.68 5.27 8.56
C ASP A 75 -7.38 6.06 8.29
N SER A 76 -6.25 5.69 8.88
CA SER A 76 -4.95 6.33 8.58
C SER A 76 -4.17 5.63 7.45
N MET A 77 -4.66 4.48 6.97
CA MET A 77 -4.04 3.74 5.88
C MET A 77 -4.76 4.07 4.56
N HIS A 78 -4.26 5.06 3.84
CA HIS A 78 -4.70 5.35 2.47
C HIS A 78 -3.64 4.85 1.49
N PRO A 79 -3.76 3.60 1.00
CA PRO A 79 -2.81 3.11 0.01
C PRO A 79 -2.96 3.90 -1.28
N GLU A 80 -1.84 4.23 -1.90
CA GLU A 80 -1.80 4.97 -3.15
C GLU A 80 -0.98 4.23 -4.20
N ILE A 81 -1.47 4.25 -5.43
CA ILE A 81 -0.65 3.90 -6.58
C ILE A 81 0.19 5.13 -6.92
N CYS A 82 1.50 4.93 -7.04
CA CYS A 82 2.42 5.94 -7.50
C CYS A 82 2.23 6.19 -8.99
N TYR A 83 2.34 5.15 -9.76
CA TYR A 83 2.04 5.15 -11.19
C TYR A 83 1.82 3.73 -11.74
N VAL A 84 1.26 3.68 -12.92
CA VAL A 84 1.18 2.45 -13.71
C VAL A 84 1.88 2.69 -15.05
N SER A 85 2.77 1.79 -15.43
CA SER A 85 3.54 1.85 -16.67
C SER A 85 3.57 0.50 -17.36
N VAL A 86 4.04 0.47 -18.60
CA VAL A 86 4.40 -0.77 -19.27
C VAL A 86 5.89 -1.02 -19.06
N ASP A 87 6.26 -2.22 -18.64
CA ASP A 87 7.65 -2.60 -18.42
C ASP A 87 8.35 -3.01 -19.74
N ASN A 88 9.61 -3.41 -19.66
CA ASN A 88 10.40 -3.83 -20.83
C ASN A 88 10.00 -5.22 -21.37
N THR A 89 9.17 -5.98 -20.67
CA THR A 89 8.62 -7.26 -21.14
C THR A 89 7.26 -7.08 -21.83
N GLY A 90 6.68 -5.89 -21.80
CA GLY A 90 5.43 -5.54 -22.45
C GLY A 90 4.19 -5.75 -21.58
N PHE A 91 4.35 -5.91 -20.26
CA PHE A 91 3.25 -6.03 -19.30
C PHE A 91 3.07 -4.75 -18.47
N ASN A 92 1.89 -4.58 -17.90
CA ASN A 92 1.62 -3.48 -16.99
C ASN A 92 2.34 -3.69 -15.67
N ARG A 93 3.06 -2.66 -15.21
CA ARG A 93 3.70 -2.58 -13.91
C ARG A 93 3.01 -1.53 -13.06
N VAL A 94 2.50 -1.96 -11.91
CA VAL A 94 1.90 -1.09 -10.89
C VAL A 94 2.95 -0.79 -9.84
N VAL A 95 3.22 0.48 -9.59
CA VAL A 95 4.17 0.92 -8.56
C VAL A 95 3.40 1.62 -7.47
N LEU A 96 3.62 1.20 -6.22
CA LEU A 96 2.93 1.68 -5.04
C LEU A 96 3.77 2.73 -4.32
N LYS A 97 3.08 3.64 -3.65
CA LYS A 97 3.70 4.53 -2.67
C LYS A 97 3.77 3.81 -1.32
N PRO A 98 4.94 3.77 -0.67
CA PRO A 98 5.06 3.10 0.61
C PRO A 98 4.16 3.78 1.66
N LEU A 99 3.40 2.98 2.41
CA LEU A 99 2.68 3.45 3.59
C LEU A 99 3.64 3.57 4.78
N ALA A 100 3.61 4.70 5.45
CA ALA A 100 4.37 4.93 6.68
C ALA A 100 3.75 4.24 7.92
N ASN A 101 2.85 3.27 7.72
CA ASN A 101 2.19 2.57 8.80
C ASN A 101 2.87 1.21 9.07
N PRO A 102 3.48 1.00 10.25
CA PRO A 102 4.17 -0.25 10.59
C PRO A 102 3.23 -1.47 10.70
N LEU A 103 1.91 -1.25 10.75
CA LEU A 103 0.92 -2.33 10.83
C LEU A 103 0.45 -2.81 9.45
N THR A 104 0.89 -2.21 8.34
CA THR A 104 0.57 -2.71 7.01
C THR A 104 1.25 -4.06 6.79
N ALA A 105 0.46 -5.12 6.56
CA ALA A 105 0.96 -6.46 6.30
C ALA A 105 1.09 -6.76 4.80
N SER A 106 0.13 -6.31 4.00
CA SER A 106 0.11 -6.57 2.57
C SER A 106 -0.72 -5.55 1.79
N TYR A 107 -0.52 -5.55 0.46
CA TYR A 107 -1.34 -4.81 -0.48
C TYR A 107 -2.11 -5.76 -1.39
N VAL A 108 -3.37 -5.46 -1.64
CA VAL A 108 -4.20 -6.14 -2.63
C VAL A 108 -4.24 -5.29 -3.89
N ILE A 109 -3.77 -5.83 -4.99
CA ILE A 109 -3.83 -5.19 -6.31
C ILE A 109 -5.14 -5.58 -7.00
N LEU A 110 -5.89 -4.59 -7.44
CA LEU A 110 -7.16 -4.80 -8.11
C LEU A 110 -7.10 -4.23 -9.53
N ARG A 111 -7.71 -4.95 -10.49
CA ARG A 111 -7.87 -4.51 -11.87
C ARG A 111 -9.35 -4.38 -12.22
N GLN A 112 -9.67 -3.39 -13.03
CA GLN A 112 -11.03 -3.20 -13.53
C GLN A 112 -11.45 -4.35 -14.42
N ALA A 113 -12.56 -5.00 -14.08
CA ALA A 113 -13.17 -6.08 -14.87
C ALA A 113 -14.35 -5.57 -15.71
N SER A 114 -15.10 -4.60 -15.19
CA SER A 114 -16.21 -3.94 -15.90
C SER A 114 -16.40 -2.52 -15.34
N ALA A 115 -17.36 -1.76 -15.88
CA ALA A 115 -17.63 -0.41 -15.39
C ALA A 115 -17.85 -0.41 -13.86
N ASN A 116 -16.99 0.32 -13.13
CA ASN A 116 -17.01 0.45 -11.65
C ASN A 116 -16.79 -0.84 -10.85
N GLN A 117 -16.45 -1.97 -11.50
CA GLN A 117 -16.13 -3.22 -10.81
C GLN A 117 -14.64 -3.50 -10.92
N TYR A 118 -13.99 -3.65 -9.76
CA TYR A 118 -12.60 -4.03 -9.62
C TYR A 118 -12.50 -5.39 -8.95
N LEU A 119 -11.71 -6.29 -9.50
CA LEU A 119 -11.46 -7.61 -8.95
C LEU A 119 -10.01 -7.72 -8.49
N PRO A 120 -9.75 -8.41 -7.37
CA PRO A 120 -8.40 -8.64 -6.92
C PRO A 120 -7.64 -9.50 -7.93
N LEU A 121 -6.43 -9.08 -8.26
CA LEU A 121 -5.47 -9.83 -9.05
C LEU A 121 -4.54 -10.64 -8.17
N ASP A 122 -3.98 -9.98 -7.15
CA ASP A 122 -2.97 -10.57 -6.30
C ASP A 122 -2.88 -9.81 -4.95
N THR A 123 -2.24 -10.47 -3.98
CA THR A 123 -1.89 -9.88 -2.69
C THR A 123 -0.37 -9.98 -2.53
N ILE A 124 0.29 -8.84 -2.36
CA ILE A 124 1.74 -8.72 -2.24
C ILE A 124 2.13 -8.24 -0.83
N ASP A 125 3.31 -8.65 -0.36
CA ASP A 125 3.86 -8.22 0.93
C ASP A 125 4.03 -6.69 0.99
N ALA A 126 3.86 -6.09 2.17
CA ALA A 126 3.95 -4.65 2.38
C ALA A 126 5.31 -4.03 2.01
N ASN A 127 6.38 -4.83 1.98
CA ASN A 127 7.70 -4.40 1.53
C ASN A 127 7.87 -4.48 0.01
N THR A 128 6.92 -5.09 -0.70
CA THR A 128 6.89 -5.19 -2.16
C THR A 128 6.10 -4.03 -2.73
N LEU A 129 6.78 -3.06 -3.31
CA LEU A 129 6.15 -1.84 -3.83
C LEU A 129 5.90 -1.88 -5.34
N GLU A 130 6.19 -2.99 -5.99
CA GLU A 130 5.97 -3.17 -7.42
C GLU A 130 5.23 -4.49 -7.69
N TYR A 131 4.25 -4.43 -8.58
CA TYR A 131 3.51 -5.59 -9.06
C TYR A 131 3.52 -5.62 -10.59
N LEU A 132 3.87 -6.77 -11.17
CA LEU A 132 3.82 -6.99 -12.62
C LEU A 132 2.56 -7.80 -12.98
N ASP A 133 1.65 -7.19 -13.72
CA ASP A 133 0.47 -7.86 -14.26
C ASP A 133 0.82 -8.63 -15.53
N SER A 134 1.33 -9.84 -15.38
CA SER A 134 1.79 -10.70 -16.48
C SER A 134 0.67 -11.22 -17.40
N ILE A 135 -0.59 -10.95 -17.07
CA ILE A 135 -1.75 -11.27 -17.91
C ILE A 135 -2.35 -10.03 -18.59
N SER A 136 -1.76 -8.85 -18.36
CA SER A 136 -2.17 -7.62 -19.04
C SER A 136 -1.75 -7.62 -20.53
N ASN A 137 -2.49 -6.88 -21.33
CA ASN A 137 -2.13 -6.66 -22.74
C ASN A 137 -2.25 -5.18 -23.12
N PRO A 138 -1.26 -4.36 -22.71
CA PRO A 138 -1.28 -2.92 -22.98
C PRO A 138 -1.19 -2.55 -24.47
N ALA A 139 -0.81 -3.51 -25.34
CA ALA A 139 -0.84 -3.31 -26.79
C ALA A 139 -2.27 -3.31 -27.36
N VAL A 140 -3.23 -3.88 -26.63
CA VAL A 140 -4.63 -3.98 -27.05
C VAL A 140 -5.51 -2.94 -26.40
N GLN A 141 -5.28 -2.69 -25.10
CA GLN A 141 -6.12 -1.78 -24.31
C GLN A 141 -5.38 -1.16 -23.14
N ALA A 142 -5.87 0.00 -22.70
CA ALA A 142 -5.48 0.55 -21.40
C ALA A 142 -6.29 -0.13 -20.28
N GLU A 143 -5.63 -0.34 -19.14
CA GLU A 143 -6.24 -0.98 -17.99
C GLU A 143 -6.22 -0.07 -16.76
N ARG A 144 -7.18 -0.23 -15.86
CA ARG A 144 -7.29 0.53 -14.62
C ARG A 144 -7.02 -0.35 -13.43
N TYR A 145 -6.22 0.18 -12.51
CA TYR A 145 -5.83 -0.49 -11.27
C TYR A 145 -6.22 0.33 -10.06
N LYS A 146 -6.48 -0.36 -8.97
CA LYS A 146 -6.61 0.18 -7.62
C LYS A 146 -5.77 -0.65 -6.67
N VAL A 147 -5.51 -0.12 -5.48
CA VAL A 147 -4.86 -0.84 -4.38
C VAL A 147 -5.68 -0.66 -3.11
N SER A 148 -5.76 -1.70 -2.29
CA SER A 148 -6.14 -1.63 -0.88
C SER A 148 -5.01 -2.20 -0.03
N ALA A 149 -4.96 -1.86 1.24
CA ALA A 149 -4.00 -2.45 2.17
C ALA A 149 -4.73 -3.37 3.16
N ILE A 150 -4.00 -4.38 3.66
CA ILE A 150 -4.44 -5.25 4.73
C ILE A 150 -3.48 -5.05 5.90
N ASP A 151 -4.01 -4.80 7.11
CA ASP A 151 -3.21 -4.68 8.31
C ASP A 151 -2.78 -6.06 8.86
N ALA A 152 -1.92 -6.03 9.88
CA ALA A 152 -1.47 -7.26 10.55
C ALA A 152 -2.62 -8.03 11.24
N CYS A 153 -3.77 -7.41 11.41
CA CYS A 153 -4.97 -8.02 11.97
C CYS A 153 -5.91 -8.61 10.91
N GLY A 154 -5.59 -8.47 9.63
CA GLY A 154 -6.40 -8.95 8.53
C GLY A 154 -7.52 -7.99 8.10
N ASN A 155 -7.57 -6.76 8.64
CA ASN A 155 -8.57 -5.78 8.23
C ASN A 155 -8.12 -5.07 6.95
N GLY A 156 -9.02 -4.99 5.99
CA GLY A 156 -8.78 -4.27 4.73
C GLY A 156 -9.15 -2.79 4.84
N THR A 157 -8.42 -1.95 4.12
CA THR A 157 -8.75 -0.54 3.92
C THR A 157 -9.69 -0.33 2.75
N ASP A 158 -10.23 0.87 2.61
CA ASP A 158 -10.83 1.31 1.37
C ASP A 158 -9.81 1.27 0.21
N THR A 159 -10.33 1.18 -1.02
CA THR A 159 -9.47 1.16 -2.20
C THR A 159 -9.02 2.57 -2.57
N SER A 160 -7.80 2.67 -3.11
CA SER A 160 -7.25 3.91 -3.67
C SER A 160 -8.12 4.52 -4.79
N ALA A 161 -7.82 5.75 -5.19
CA ALA A 161 -8.17 6.23 -6.52
C ALA A 161 -7.60 5.25 -7.58
N HIS A 162 -8.24 5.19 -8.75
CA HIS A 162 -7.72 4.36 -9.82
C HIS A 162 -6.61 5.06 -10.61
N HIS A 163 -5.69 4.26 -11.12
CA HIS A 163 -4.73 4.68 -12.14
C HIS A 163 -4.96 3.87 -13.41
N LYS A 164 -4.89 4.53 -14.56
CA LYS A 164 -5.09 3.93 -15.87
C LYS A 164 -3.83 4.02 -16.71
N THR A 165 -3.43 2.93 -17.33
CA THR A 165 -2.32 2.90 -18.27
C THR A 165 -2.62 3.72 -19.53
N VAL A 166 -1.56 4.09 -20.23
CA VAL A 166 -1.63 4.71 -21.55
C VAL A 166 -1.66 3.62 -22.61
N HIS A 167 -2.68 3.61 -23.44
CA HIS A 167 -2.72 2.76 -24.64
C HIS A 167 -2.33 3.63 -25.85
N LEU A 168 -1.28 3.22 -26.57
CA LEU A 168 -0.73 3.89 -27.72
C LEU A 168 -1.19 3.22 -29.01
N THR A 169 -1.70 4.02 -29.92
CA THR A 169 -1.98 3.62 -31.32
C THR A 169 -1.06 4.38 -32.28
N MET A 170 -0.70 3.74 -33.39
CA MET A 170 0.20 4.28 -34.39
C MET A 170 -0.40 4.18 -35.78
N SER A 171 -0.14 5.18 -36.61
CA SER A 171 -0.46 5.16 -38.04
C SER A 171 0.66 5.78 -38.88
N LEU A 172 0.83 5.29 -40.10
CA LEU A 172 1.76 5.88 -41.05
C LEU A 172 1.09 7.03 -41.80
N GLY A 173 1.77 8.15 -41.90
CA GLY A 173 1.36 9.25 -42.74
C GLY A 173 1.86 9.11 -44.17
N VAL A 174 1.41 10.00 -45.03
CA VAL A 174 1.65 9.93 -46.51
C VAL A 174 3.09 10.22 -46.92
N ASN A 175 3.87 10.92 -46.08
CA ASN A 175 5.27 11.25 -46.37
C ASN A 175 6.25 10.35 -45.57
N GLY A 176 5.77 9.28 -44.96
CA GLY A 176 6.58 8.36 -44.17
C GLY A 176 6.72 8.75 -42.69
N GLU A 177 6.06 9.80 -42.24
CA GLU A 177 5.94 10.14 -40.81
C GLU A 177 5.15 9.10 -40.05
N VAL A 178 5.39 8.99 -38.73
CA VAL A 178 4.62 8.14 -37.82
C VAL A 178 3.78 9.02 -36.89
N ASN A 179 2.47 8.87 -36.99
CA ASN A 179 1.54 9.54 -36.10
C ASN A 179 1.23 8.64 -34.89
N LEU A 180 1.46 9.18 -33.70
CA LEU A 180 1.23 8.57 -32.40
C LEU A 180 0.01 9.20 -31.76
N ILE A 181 -0.94 8.38 -31.35
CA ILE A 181 -2.14 8.83 -30.60
C ILE A 181 -2.31 7.92 -29.40
N TRP A 182 -2.58 8.49 -28.25
CA TRP A 182 -2.82 7.73 -27.02
C TRP A 182 -3.99 8.26 -26.22
N ASN A 183 -4.55 7.41 -25.36
CA ASN A 183 -5.50 7.87 -24.36
C ASN A 183 -4.76 8.49 -23.16
N SER A 184 -5.35 9.52 -22.56
CA SER A 184 -4.77 10.19 -21.42
C SER A 184 -4.58 9.22 -20.24
N TYR A 185 -3.49 9.39 -19.51
CA TYR A 185 -3.26 8.75 -18.23
C TYR A 185 -4.31 9.25 -17.21
N GLU A 186 -4.79 8.37 -16.34
CA GLU A 186 -5.66 8.71 -15.21
C GLU A 186 -4.96 8.28 -13.91
N GLY A 187 -5.09 9.09 -12.84
CA GLY A 187 -4.53 8.80 -11.53
C GLY A 187 -3.84 10.02 -10.88
N TYR A 188 -3.11 10.78 -11.67
CA TYR A 188 -2.54 12.07 -11.27
C TYR A 188 -2.56 13.05 -12.44
N GLN A 189 -2.33 14.32 -12.14
CA GLN A 189 -2.19 15.34 -13.17
C GLN A 189 -0.84 15.17 -13.90
N VAL A 190 -0.89 14.75 -15.15
CA VAL A 190 0.29 14.63 -16.01
C VAL A 190 0.75 16.04 -16.41
N THR A 191 2.01 16.35 -16.15
CA THR A 191 2.62 17.61 -16.61
C THR A 191 3.06 17.51 -18.07
N ASP A 192 3.73 16.41 -18.39
CA ASP A 192 4.26 16.15 -19.73
C ASP A 192 4.16 14.66 -20.07
N TYR A 193 4.00 14.37 -21.38
CA TYR A 193 4.27 13.04 -21.92
C TYR A 193 5.63 13.05 -22.58
N LEU A 194 6.45 12.05 -22.22
CA LEU A 194 7.76 11.82 -22.83
C LEU A 194 7.61 10.75 -23.91
N ILE A 195 8.09 11.06 -25.11
CA ILE A 195 7.96 10.19 -26.27
C ILE A 195 9.32 9.53 -26.54
N TYR A 196 9.31 8.22 -26.58
CA TYR A 196 10.49 7.40 -26.84
C TYR A 196 10.33 6.60 -28.12
N ARG A 197 11.45 6.39 -28.81
CA ARG A 197 11.56 5.55 -30.01
C ARG A 197 12.80 4.68 -29.92
N GLY A 198 12.70 3.44 -30.37
CA GLY A 198 13.83 2.51 -30.41
C GLY A 198 13.55 1.33 -31.32
N ASN A 199 14.50 0.41 -31.41
CA ASN A 199 14.38 -0.86 -32.13
C ASN A 199 14.00 -2.03 -31.22
N SER A 200 14.02 -1.81 -29.89
CA SER A 200 13.58 -2.74 -28.87
C SER A 200 13.16 -2.00 -27.60
N ALA A 201 12.40 -2.64 -26.74
CA ALA A 201 11.97 -2.06 -25.46
C ALA A 201 13.13 -1.69 -24.52
N SER A 202 14.28 -2.36 -24.66
CA SER A 202 15.51 -2.07 -23.89
C SER A 202 16.41 -1.01 -24.50
N ASN A 203 16.15 -0.59 -25.74
CA ASN A 203 16.95 0.38 -26.46
C ASN A 203 16.06 1.51 -27.00
N MET A 204 15.60 2.35 -26.09
CA MET A 204 14.68 3.46 -26.34
C MET A 204 15.40 4.80 -26.13
N ASN A 205 15.29 5.70 -27.08
CA ASN A 205 15.76 7.07 -26.98
C ASN A 205 14.59 8.05 -26.94
N MET A 206 14.66 9.04 -26.08
CA MET A 206 13.67 10.11 -26.07
C MET A 206 13.80 10.96 -27.33
N ILE A 207 12.69 11.13 -28.05
CA ILE A 207 12.61 11.89 -29.29
C ILE A 207 11.80 13.18 -29.16
N GLY A 208 11.08 13.34 -28.10
CA GLY A 208 10.29 14.55 -27.86
C GLY A 208 9.48 14.49 -26.56
N THR A 209 8.85 15.62 -26.28
CA THR A 209 7.90 15.81 -25.18
C THR A 209 6.67 16.53 -25.68
N THR A 210 5.55 16.35 -25.02
CA THR A 210 4.35 17.15 -25.24
C THR A 210 3.61 17.39 -23.93
N ALA A 211 2.91 18.51 -23.84
CA ALA A 211 2.19 18.88 -22.61
C ALA A 211 1.16 17.81 -22.22
N GLY A 212 0.91 17.65 -20.92
CA GLY A 212 0.05 16.59 -20.36
C GLY A 212 -1.42 16.62 -20.80
N ASN A 213 -1.88 17.71 -21.41
CA ASN A 213 -3.20 17.83 -22.02
C ASN A 213 -3.25 17.38 -23.50
N ASN A 214 -2.10 17.07 -24.11
CA ASN A 214 -2.00 16.54 -25.46
C ASN A 214 -1.93 15.01 -25.43
N SER A 215 -2.56 14.38 -26.41
CA SER A 215 -2.57 12.93 -26.58
C SER A 215 -2.15 12.49 -27.97
N SER A 216 -1.31 13.29 -28.64
CA SER A 216 -0.75 12.99 -29.94
C SER A 216 0.64 13.57 -30.14
N TYR A 217 1.41 12.93 -31.01
CA TYR A 217 2.74 13.35 -31.44
C TYR A 217 3.02 12.80 -32.84
N THR A 218 3.70 13.56 -33.68
CA THR A 218 4.12 13.10 -35.02
C THR A 218 5.64 13.06 -35.11
N ASP A 219 6.17 11.86 -35.35
CA ASP A 219 7.58 11.67 -35.68
C ASP A 219 7.73 11.91 -37.16
N LEU A 220 8.28 13.06 -37.51
CA LEU A 220 8.40 13.53 -38.93
C LEU A 220 9.52 12.84 -39.71
N ALA A 221 10.50 12.26 -39.06
CA ALA A 221 11.65 11.64 -39.67
C ALA A 221 12.06 10.33 -38.97
N PRO A 222 11.18 9.32 -38.97
CA PRO A 222 11.54 8.04 -38.39
C PRO A 222 12.62 7.37 -39.24
N PRO A 223 13.65 6.73 -38.62
CA PRO A 223 14.62 5.92 -39.38
C PRO A 223 13.94 4.70 -39.99
N THR A 224 14.56 4.16 -41.04
CA THR A 224 14.08 2.93 -41.67
C THR A 224 14.29 1.71 -40.77
N GLY A 225 13.34 0.77 -40.79
CA GLY A 225 13.40 -0.49 -40.04
C GLY A 225 12.21 -0.69 -39.12
N VAL A 226 12.30 -1.73 -38.29
CA VAL A 226 11.28 -2.00 -37.26
C VAL A 226 11.46 -1.03 -36.11
N LEU A 227 10.44 -0.24 -35.82
CA LEU A 227 10.46 0.76 -34.77
C LEU A 227 9.43 0.40 -33.69
N GLN A 228 9.81 0.68 -32.45
CA GLN A 228 8.94 0.65 -31.29
C GLN A 228 8.83 2.05 -30.72
N TYR A 229 7.65 2.41 -30.26
CA TYR A 229 7.41 3.67 -29.57
C TYR A 229 6.86 3.41 -28.17
N GLN A 230 7.21 4.29 -27.26
CA GLN A 230 6.71 4.26 -25.87
C GLN A 230 6.35 5.68 -25.44
N ILE A 231 5.21 5.81 -24.77
CA ILE A 231 4.79 7.05 -24.14
C ILE A 231 4.87 6.87 -22.61
N ARG A 232 5.53 7.81 -21.94
CA ARG A 232 5.62 7.85 -20.48
C ARG A 232 4.94 9.11 -19.97
N ALA A 233 3.94 8.95 -19.11
CA ALA A 233 3.37 10.07 -18.37
C ALA A 233 4.34 10.50 -17.27
N PHE A 234 4.65 11.77 -17.19
CA PHE A 234 5.55 12.32 -16.19
C PHE A 234 4.75 13.04 -15.10
N ALA A 235 5.08 12.74 -13.82
CA ALA A 235 4.58 13.43 -12.66
C ALA A 235 5.72 13.75 -11.70
N GLN A 236 5.63 14.89 -11.02
CA GLN A 236 6.73 15.39 -10.18
C GLN A 236 6.86 14.75 -8.79
N ASN A 237 5.91 13.92 -8.31
CA ASN A 237 5.82 13.57 -6.88
C ASN A 237 5.67 12.07 -6.60
N CYS A 238 6.42 11.24 -7.29
CA CYS A 238 6.47 9.83 -6.94
C CYS A 238 7.88 9.27 -6.73
#